data_9f4ca786500d2ba4aed6eeac44fb34cb
#
_entry.id   9f4ca786500d2ba4aed6eeac44fb34cb
#
_cell.length_a   1.000
_cell.length_b   1.000
_cell.length_c   1.000
_cell.angle_alpha   90.00
_cell.angle_beta   90.00
_cell.angle_gamma   90.00
#
_symmetry.space_group_name_H-M   'P 1'
#
loop_
_entity.id
_entity.type
_entity.pdbx_description
1 polymer ?
#
loop_
_entity_poly.entity_id
_entity_poly.type
_entity_poly.pdbx_seq_one_letter_code
_entity_poly.pdbx_strand_id
1 'polypeptide(L)'
;MASLPPSSPTPLPTDLVALPKLLAFTEQLGLERYLDRPKRGIPTLALALLWLCLAWRGSGRPYHLGQLDEPLLAALIGRHRVPSDQTLYRSLTYFSAQALRRAVEAAYRQSRTALGGRVWAAVDTHQVPYWGRGKLGQFQKGWSGSHSRRLRGYRLLLAVDTETGQVITFALVRGKVRDQRLIALLARRLRQLLGKQLAGIVADCGFTSKRSLAALQATKVPFILGFARSAPIKRRLAALSPQQRRWLTAGGAVQLGSCPWDERLRLFALGARSPTDKRGPWVYVTSLRSAGPQWLAQTYRQRWRCEQAIEETLNGHDLDHLVSYRLHPNRVALGFRLLARNLAIGLQIAEVDGRPDVIREPRAFRAAHVDGLGSFILHGGVLTLNPLSPNGEQRYQLPWTGHVVRVAA
;
A
#
# COMPACT_ATOMS: atom_id res chain seq x y z
N MET A 1 -11.91 61.87 12.07
CA MET A 1 -11.73 60.81 11.05
C MET A 1 -12.17 59.51 11.68
N ALA A 2 -13.34 58.99 11.31
CA ALA A 2 -13.80 57.67 11.76
C ALA A 2 -12.96 56.61 11.05
N SER A 3 -12.23 55.79 11.81
CA SER A 3 -11.52 54.63 11.29
C SER A 3 -12.55 53.67 10.67
N LEU A 4 -12.45 53.42 9.38
CA LEU A 4 -13.22 52.35 8.73
C LEU A 4 -13.01 51.03 9.52
N PRO A 5 -14.07 50.27 9.81
CA PRO A 5 -13.91 48.97 10.45
C PRO A 5 -13.04 48.11 9.55
N PRO A 6 -12.14 47.28 10.12
CA PRO A 6 -11.33 46.39 9.33
C PRO A 6 -12.25 45.54 8.44
N SER A 7 -12.04 45.61 7.13
CA SER A 7 -12.83 44.84 6.17
C SER A 7 -12.77 43.37 6.57
N SER A 8 -13.93 42.73 6.73
CA SER A 8 -14.01 41.29 6.99
C SER A 8 -13.24 40.54 5.91
N PRO A 9 -12.39 39.57 6.26
CA PRO A 9 -11.60 38.84 5.27
C PRO A 9 -12.53 38.17 4.27
N THR A 10 -12.24 38.35 2.98
CA THR A 10 -13.04 37.73 1.88
C THR A 10 -12.80 36.25 1.84
N PRO A 11 -13.86 35.39 1.80
CA PRO A 11 -13.73 33.97 1.62
C PRO A 11 -13.05 33.63 0.28
N LEU A 12 -12.10 32.70 0.30
CA LEU A 12 -11.45 32.18 -0.91
C LEU A 12 -12.01 30.79 -1.27
N PRO A 13 -12.29 30.51 -2.55
CA PRO A 13 -12.81 29.21 -2.96
C PRO A 13 -11.75 28.11 -2.81
N THR A 14 -12.20 26.87 -2.56
CA THR A 14 -11.32 25.70 -2.50
C THR A 14 -12.08 24.41 -2.84
N ASP A 15 -11.35 23.38 -3.30
CA ASP A 15 -11.85 22.02 -3.48
C ASP A 15 -11.26 21.02 -2.47
N LEU A 16 -10.65 21.51 -1.38
CA LEU A 16 -9.90 20.70 -0.40
C LEU A 16 -10.45 20.79 1.03
N VAL A 17 -11.71 21.17 1.22
CA VAL A 17 -12.28 21.37 2.57
C VAL A 17 -12.29 20.10 3.44
N ALA A 18 -12.24 18.91 2.85
CA ALA A 18 -12.20 17.65 3.58
C ALA A 18 -10.79 17.23 4.02
N LEU A 19 -9.74 17.81 3.45
CA LEU A 19 -8.34 17.43 3.70
C LEU A 19 -7.87 17.61 5.17
N PRO A 20 -8.30 18.59 5.96
CA PRO A 20 -7.83 18.80 7.33
C PRO A 20 -8.03 17.60 8.24
N LYS A 21 -9.12 16.85 8.10
CA LYS A 21 -9.38 15.64 8.87
C LYS A 21 -8.31 14.57 8.63
N LEU A 22 -7.93 14.36 7.38
CA LEU A 22 -6.89 13.40 7.00
C LEU A 22 -5.50 13.86 7.48
N LEU A 23 -5.23 15.16 7.44
CA LEU A 23 -3.99 15.73 7.98
C LEU A 23 -3.92 15.57 9.51
N ALA A 24 -5.02 15.83 10.22
CA ALA A 24 -5.09 15.63 11.67
C ALA A 24 -4.90 14.15 12.05
N PHE A 25 -5.45 13.22 11.27
CA PHE A 25 -5.18 11.78 11.45
C PHE A 25 -3.71 11.44 11.20
N THR A 26 -3.08 12.10 10.21
CA THR A 26 -1.66 11.91 9.90
C THR A 26 -0.75 12.39 11.04
N GLU A 27 -1.16 13.43 11.77
CA GLU A 27 -0.44 13.93 12.94
C GLU A 27 -0.30 12.84 14.03
N GLN A 28 -1.34 12.05 14.26
CA GLN A 28 -1.32 10.95 15.24
C GLN A 28 -0.22 9.93 14.98
N LEU A 29 0.24 9.79 13.73
CA LEU A 29 1.38 8.94 13.38
C LEU A 29 2.72 9.51 13.90
N GLY A 30 2.80 10.81 14.19
CA GLY A 30 4.04 11.49 14.50
C GLY A 30 5.03 11.41 13.34
N LEU A 31 4.58 11.79 12.13
CA LEU A 31 5.33 11.64 10.87
C LEU A 31 6.74 12.24 10.94
N GLU A 32 6.92 13.33 11.68
CA GLU A 32 8.22 14.00 11.86
C GLU A 32 9.33 13.08 12.37
N ARG A 33 8.98 12.04 13.16
CA ARG A 33 9.95 11.05 13.69
C ARG A 33 10.61 10.23 12.58
N TYR A 34 10.04 10.22 11.40
CA TYR A 34 10.51 9.47 10.22
C TYR A 34 11.12 10.38 9.16
N LEU A 35 11.23 11.70 9.43
CA LEU A 35 11.76 12.67 8.50
C LEU A 35 13.10 13.18 8.97
N ASP A 36 14.07 13.22 8.05
CA ASP A 36 15.36 13.85 8.33
C ASP A 36 15.19 15.38 8.40
N ARG A 37 15.83 16.03 9.36
CA ARG A 37 15.77 17.49 9.48
C ARG A 37 16.61 18.13 8.38
N PRO A 38 16.06 19.04 7.57
CA PRO A 38 16.87 19.77 6.60
C PRO A 38 17.78 20.73 7.36
N LYS A 39 19.00 20.92 6.87
CA LYS A 39 19.94 21.87 7.46
C LYS A 39 19.51 23.33 7.25
N ARG A 40 18.80 23.63 6.16
CA ARG A 40 18.26 24.96 5.78
C ARG A 40 17.06 24.78 4.82
N GLY A 41 16.18 25.76 4.75
CA GLY A 41 15.12 25.86 3.73
C GLY A 41 13.73 25.46 4.21
N ILE A 42 12.94 24.81 3.35
CA ILE A 42 11.55 24.43 3.63
C ILE A 42 11.55 23.26 4.62
N PRO A 43 10.71 23.31 5.68
CA PRO A 43 10.57 22.21 6.62
C PRO A 43 10.27 20.87 5.90
N THR A 44 10.95 19.81 6.33
CA THR A 44 10.79 18.48 5.70
C THR A 44 9.36 17.97 5.84
N LEU A 45 8.67 18.33 6.94
CA LEU A 45 7.28 17.98 7.15
C LEU A 45 6.38 18.63 6.08
N ALA A 46 6.55 19.93 5.77
CA ALA A 46 5.77 20.60 4.73
C ALA A 46 5.94 19.91 3.36
N LEU A 47 7.17 19.51 3.01
CA LEU A 47 7.45 18.78 1.78
C LEU A 47 6.83 17.38 1.80
N ALA A 48 6.85 16.69 2.95
CA ALA A 48 6.24 15.37 3.12
C ALA A 48 4.72 15.45 2.99
N LEU A 49 4.09 16.47 3.61
CA LEU A 49 2.64 16.68 3.47
C LEU A 49 2.23 16.96 2.03
N LEU A 50 3.01 17.73 1.27
CA LEU A 50 2.76 17.94 -0.17
C LEU A 50 2.81 16.62 -0.96
N TRP A 51 3.79 15.75 -0.69
CA TRP A 51 3.85 14.44 -1.31
C TRP A 51 2.64 13.57 -0.95
N LEU A 52 2.16 13.62 0.29
CA LEU A 52 0.95 12.91 0.70
C LEU A 52 -0.29 13.49 0.01
N CYS A 53 -0.44 14.82 -0.04
CA CYS A 53 -1.55 15.48 -0.75
C CYS A 53 -1.59 15.09 -2.22
N LEU A 54 -0.45 15.11 -2.93
CA LEU A 54 -0.37 14.63 -4.31
C LEU A 54 -0.80 13.16 -4.43
N ALA A 55 -0.33 12.30 -3.53
CA ALA A 55 -0.69 10.88 -3.55
C ALA A 55 -2.19 10.67 -3.29
N TRP A 56 -2.81 11.40 -2.36
CA TRP A 56 -4.24 11.32 -2.09
C TRP A 56 -5.09 11.83 -3.25
N ARG A 57 -4.63 12.89 -3.94
CA ARG A 57 -5.27 13.35 -5.20
C ARG A 57 -5.09 12.38 -6.38
N GLY A 58 -4.34 11.29 -6.20
CA GLY A 58 -4.04 10.33 -7.26
C GLY A 58 -3.04 10.85 -8.30
N SER A 59 -2.25 11.84 -7.91
CA SER A 59 -1.27 12.52 -8.75
C SER A 59 0.13 12.21 -8.23
N GLY A 60 0.83 11.31 -8.89
CA GLY A 60 2.17 10.89 -8.45
C GLY A 60 3.31 11.73 -8.97
N ARG A 61 3.04 12.84 -9.67
CA ARG A 61 4.06 13.65 -10.35
C ARG A 61 4.13 15.06 -9.79
N PRO A 62 5.34 15.55 -9.46
CA PRO A 62 5.51 16.91 -8.92
C PRO A 62 4.92 18.02 -9.77
N TYR A 63 4.96 17.90 -11.11
CA TYR A 63 4.43 18.94 -12.00
C TYR A 63 2.90 19.12 -11.89
N HIS A 64 2.18 18.15 -11.32
CA HIS A 64 0.77 18.33 -10.99
C HIS A 64 0.57 19.24 -9.77
N LEU A 65 1.66 19.64 -9.10
CA LEU A 65 1.57 20.53 -7.94
C LEU A 65 0.91 21.87 -8.28
N GLY A 66 1.12 22.37 -9.50
CA GLY A 66 0.43 23.57 -10.00
C GLY A 66 -1.09 23.42 -10.09
N GLN A 67 -1.63 22.20 -10.13
CA GLN A 67 -3.06 21.93 -10.02
C GLN A 67 -3.56 21.95 -8.56
N LEU A 68 -2.64 21.95 -7.60
CA LEU A 68 -2.88 22.06 -6.16
C LEU A 68 -2.35 23.38 -5.60
N ASP A 69 -1.95 24.31 -6.44
CA ASP A 69 -1.41 25.61 -6.03
C ASP A 69 -2.56 26.51 -5.55
N GLU A 70 -3.05 26.15 -4.38
CA GLU A 70 -4.11 26.86 -3.69
C GLU A 70 -3.60 27.51 -2.40
N PRO A 71 -4.10 28.70 -2.04
CA PRO A 71 -3.77 29.36 -0.78
C PRO A 71 -4.09 28.48 0.45
N LEU A 72 -5.17 27.68 0.37
CA LEU A 72 -5.52 26.73 1.43
C LEU A 72 -4.43 25.68 1.64
N LEU A 73 -3.90 25.08 0.58
CA LEU A 73 -2.83 24.07 0.70
C LEU A 73 -1.58 24.67 1.33
N ALA A 74 -1.23 25.92 0.97
CA ALA A 74 -0.12 26.64 1.59
C ALA A 74 -0.36 26.83 3.10
N ALA A 75 -1.55 27.27 3.50
CA ALA A 75 -1.91 27.41 4.91
C ALA A 75 -1.87 26.07 5.66
N LEU A 76 -2.41 25.01 5.09
CA LEU A 76 -2.43 23.67 5.68
C LEU A 76 -1.04 23.05 5.88
N ILE A 77 -0.05 23.43 5.09
CA ILE A 77 1.36 23.01 5.27
C ILE A 77 2.19 24.03 6.07
N GLY A 78 1.57 25.07 6.65
CA GLY A 78 2.23 26.11 7.44
C GLY A 78 3.14 27.04 6.61
N ARG A 79 2.72 27.40 5.39
CA ARG A 79 3.51 28.25 4.47
C ARG A 79 2.64 29.36 3.87
N HIS A 80 3.28 30.46 3.40
CA HIS A 80 2.60 31.53 2.66
C HIS A 80 2.31 31.17 1.20
N ARG A 81 3.07 30.22 0.64
CA ARG A 81 2.88 29.71 -0.73
C ARG A 81 3.32 28.25 -0.84
N VAL A 82 2.74 27.54 -1.78
CA VAL A 82 3.15 26.20 -2.15
C VAL A 82 4.53 26.26 -2.82
N PRO A 83 5.51 25.42 -2.45
CA PRO A 83 6.81 25.33 -3.11
C PRO A 83 6.66 24.89 -4.56
N SER A 84 7.62 25.28 -5.43
CA SER A 84 7.61 24.85 -6.83
C SER A 84 7.74 23.32 -6.97
N ASP A 85 7.25 22.78 -8.09
CA ASP A 85 7.39 21.37 -8.49
C ASP A 85 8.86 20.92 -8.51
N GLN A 86 9.78 21.78 -8.96
CA GLN A 86 11.21 21.50 -8.95
C GLN A 86 11.76 21.36 -7.51
N THR A 87 11.28 22.18 -6.58
CA THR A 87 11.64 22.07 -5.16
C THR A 87 11.14 20.77 -4.57
N LEU A 88 9.89 20.42 -4.86
CA LEU A 88 9.31 19.16 -4.43
C LEU A 88 10.06 17.96 -5.04
N TYR A 89 10.42 18.02 -6.32
CA TYR A 89 11.21 16.98 -6.97
C TYR A 89 12.58 16.79 -6.31
N ARG A 90 13.29 17.89 -6.05
CA ARG A 90 14.59 17.86 -5.35
C ARG A 90 14.48 17.31 -3.94
N SER A 91 13.35 17.49 -3.27
CA SER A 91 13.13 17.00 -1.90
C SER A 91 13.26 15.48 -1.79
N LEU A 92 13.01 14.73 -2.86
CA LEU A 92 13.18 13.25 -2.88
C LEU A 92 14.61 12.80 -2.55
N THR A 93 15.61 13.67 -2.65
CA THR A 93 16.99 13.37 -2.26
C THR A 93 17.24 13.57 -0.76
N TYR A 94 16.34 14.28 -0.05
CA TYR A 94 16.47 14.61 1.37
C TYR A 94 15.81 13.56 2.27
N PHE A 95 14.86 12.78 1.74
CA PHE A 95 14.16 11.78 2.51
C PHE A 95 14.90 10.43 2.50
N SER A 96 14.97 9.78 3.65
CA SER A 96 15.43 8.41 3.75
C SER A 96 14.34 7.43 3.29
N ALA A 97 14.61 6.66 2.25
CA ALA A 97 13.71 5.60 1.80
C ALA A 97 13.45 4.54 2.88
N GLN A 98 14.43 4.31 3.76
CA GLN A 98 14.26 3.40 4.90
C GLN A 98 13.35 3.99 5.98
N ALA A 99 13.47 5.28 6.25
CA ALA A 99 12.62 5.97 7.21
C ALA A 99 11.16 6.00 6.73
N LEU A 100 10.91 6.29 5.45
CA LEU A 100 9.56 6.22 4.88
C LEU A 100 8.98 4.79 4.90
N ARG A 101 9.79 3.76 4.66
CA ARG A 101 9.32 2.39 4.87
C ARG A 101 8.91 2.16 6.32
N ARG A 102 9.68 2.65 7.30
CA ARG A 102 9.30 2.58 8.73
C ARG A 102 8.01 3.35 9.02
N ALA A 103 7.77 4.49 8.36
CA ALA A 103 6.52 5.24 8.48
C ALA A 103 5.32 4.44 7.95
N VAL A 104 5.45 3.78 6.78
CA VAL A 104 4.42 2.87 6.25
C VAL A 104 4.13 1.73 7.23
N GLU A 105 5.18 1.09 7.77
CA GLU A 105 5.08 0.01 8.74
C GLU A 105 4.45 0.49 10.07
N ALA A 106 4.69 1.73 10.48
CA ALA A 106 4.11 2.33 11.68
C ALA A 106 2.63 2.69 11.49
N ALA A 107 2.26 3.28 10.36
CA ALA A 107 0.87 3.57 10.01
C ALA A 107 0.03 2.27 9.98
N TYR A 108 0.56 1.20 9.41
CA TYR A 108 -0.06 -0.12 9.46
C TYR A 108 -0.25 -0.61 10.91
N ARG A 109 0.81 -0.57 11.73
CA ARG A 109 0.73 -1.05 13.14
C ARG A 109 -0.26 -0.26 13.97
N GLN A 110 -0.35 1.05 13.77
CA GLN A 110 -1.32 1.91 14.46
C GLN A 110 -2.76 1.42 14.21
N SER A 111 -3.14 1.22 12.96
CA SER A 111 -4.45 0.70 12.60
C SER A 111 -4.65 -0.74 13.10
N ARG A 112 -3.62 -1.58 12.99
CA ARG A 112 -3.71 -2.99 13.37
C ARG A 112 -3.86 -3.21 14.88
N THR A 113 -3.29 -2.32 15.72
CA THR A 113 -3.44 -2.37 17.16
C THR A 113 -4.91 -2.25 17.59
N ALA A 114 -5.68 -1.41 16.90
CA ALA A 114 -7.12 -1.26 17.14
C ALA A 114 -7.93 -2.53 16.77
N LEU A 115 -7.52 -3.23 15.70
CA LEU A 115 -8.23 -4.42 15.23
C LEU A 115 -7.88 -5.70 16.03
N GLY A 116 -6.67 -5.81 16.56
CA GLY A 116 -6.18 -7.02 17.23
C GLY A 116 -6.02 -8.23 16.29
N GLY A 117 -5.96 -9.44 16.85
CA GLY A 117 -5.97 -10.70 16.10
C GLY A 117 -4.66 -11.07 15.38
N ARG A 118 -4.72 -12.16 14.60
CA ARG A 118 -3.57 -12.69 13.85
C ARG A 118 -3.68 -12.35 12.36
N VAL A 119 -2.54 -12.07 11.74
CA VAL A 119 -2.43 -11.54 10.37
C VAL A 119 -1.89 -12.62 9.43
N TRP A 120 -2.57 -12.87 8.33
CA TRP A 120 -2.01 -13.48 7.13
C TRP A 120 -1.49 -12.36 6.22
N ALA A 121 -0.22 -12.47 5.83
CA ALA A 121 0.40 -11.53 4.90
C ALA A 121 0.34 -12.07 3.48
N ALA A 122 -0.42 -11.43 2.61
CA ALA A 122 -0.39 -11.69 1.18
C ALA A 122 0.84 -11.03 0.56
N VAL A 123 1.61 -11.78 -0.22
CA VAL A 123 2.85 -11.31 -0.84
C VAL A 123 2.78 -11.46 -2.33
N ASP A 124 3.08 -10.36 -3.02
CA ASP A 124 3.18 -10.36 -4.48
C ASP A 124 4.24 -9.37 -4.96
N THR A 125 4.59 -9.46 -6.25
CA THR A 125 5.51 -8.54 -6.90
C THR A 125 4.87 -7.89 -8.11
N HIS A 126 5.17 -6.61 -8.30
CA HIS A 126 4.75 -5.85 -9.47
C HIS A 126 5.96 -5.27 -10.20
N GLN A 127 5.95 -5.32 -11.53
CA GLN A 127 6.97 -4.69 -12.36
C GLN A 127 6.58 -3.26 -12.65
N VAL A 128 7.22 -2.29 -11.97
CA VAL A 128 7.05 -0.86 -12.23
C VAL A 128 7.81 -0.49 -13.51
N PRO A 129 7.12 -0.20 -14.60
CA PRO A 129 7.75 -0.06 -15.91
C PRO A 129 8.49 1.26 -16.08
N TYR A 130 9.55 1.24 -16.89
CA TYR A 130 10.22 2.42 -17.40
C TYR A 130 9.86 2.62 -18.88
N TRP A 131 9.15 3.68 -19.17
CA TRP A 131 8.66 4.00 -20.53
C TRP A 131 9.59 4.91 -21.32
N GLY A 132 10.71 5.34 -20.72
CA GLY A 132 11.68 6.21 -21.41
C GLY A 132 12.45 5.51 -22.52
N ARG A 133 12.95 6.27 -23.47
CA ARG A 133 13.70 5.77 -24.65
C ARG A 133 15.13 5.33 -24.34
N GLY A 134 15.73 5.86 -23.27
CA GLY A 134 17.14 5.59 -22.92
C GLY A 134 17.40 4.16 -22.42
N LYS A 135 18.54 3.58 -22.81
CA LYS A 135 19.04 2.30 -22.29
C LYS A 135 19.83 2.53 -21.00
N LEU A 136 19.15 2.88 -19.91
CA LEU A 136 19.78 3.11 -18.63
C LEU A 136 20.00 1.77 -17.91
N GLY A 137 21.24 1.46 -17.55
CA GLY A 137 21.63 0.16 -16.98
C GLY A 137 20.96 -0.23 -15.64
N GLN A 138 20.41 0.75 -14.92
CA GLN A 138 19.66 0.52 -13.70
C GLN A 138 18.27 -0.08 -13.94
N PHE A 139 17.66 0.14 -15.11
CA PHE A 139 16.38 -0.44 -15.48
C PHE A 139 16.61 -1.80 -16.13
N GLN A 140 16.25 -2.82 -15.42
CA GLN A 140 16.46 -4.20 -15.84
C GLN A 140 15.15 -4.83 -16.29
N LYS A 141 15.22 -5.74 -17.27
CA LYS A 141 14.04 -6.46 -17.78
C LYS A 141 13.52 -7.42 -16.71
N GLY A 142 12.25 -7.25 -16.33
CA GLY A 142 11.46 -8.15 -15.50
C GLY A 142 10.17 -8.54 -16.20
N TRP A 143 9.54 -9.62 -15.77
CA TRP A 143 8.22 -10.01 -16.25
C TRP A 143 7.16 -9.08 -15.66
N SER A 144 6.28 -8.54 -16.51
CA SER A 144 5.10 -7.79 -16.11
C SER A 144 3.86 -8.61 -16.43
N GLY A 145 3.14 -9.04 -15.38
CA GLY A 145 1.90 -9.80 -15.52
C GLY A 145 0.80 -8.97 -16.20
N SER A 146 0.64 -7.71 -15.80
CA SER A 146 -0.35 -6.79 -16.36
C SER A 146 -0.16 -6.51 -17.86
N HIS A 147 1.08 -6.59 -18.37
CA HIS A 147 1.39 -6.36 -19.78
C HIS A 147 1.73 -7.66 -20.53
N SER A 148 1.73 -8.81 -19.88
CA SER A 148 2.09 -10.14 -20.46
C SER A 148 3.42 -10.14 -21.24
N ARG A 149 4.39 -9.31 -20.85
CA ARG A 149 5.70 -9.18 -21.49
C ARG A 149 6.81 -8.76 -20.53
N ARG A 150 8.06 -8.88 -20.96
CA ARG A 150 9.20 -8.35 -20.20
C ARG A 150 9.37 -6.86 -20.45
N LEU A 151 9.27 -6.06 -19.39
CA LEU A 151 9.51 -4.63 -19.40
C LEU A 151 10.76 -4.27 -18.62
N ARG A 152 11.42 -3.18 -19.03
CA ARG A 152 12.48 -2.56 -18.21
C ARG A 152 11.84 -1.81 -17.06
N GLY A 153 12.47 -1.81 -15.90
CA GLY A 153 11.96 -1.08 -14.75
C GLY A 153 12.55 -1.56 -13.44
N TYR A 154 11.80 -1.31 -12.40
CA TYR A 154 12.06 -1.80 -11.04
C TYR A 154 11.02 -2.84 -10.66
N ARG A 155 11.39 -3.71 -9.72
CA ARG A 155 10.48 -4.70 -9.17
C ARG A 155 10.05 -4.25 -7.78
N LEU A 156 8.76 -4.03 -7.62
CA LEU A 156 8.12 -3.77 -6.35
C LEU A 156 7.74 -5.11 -5.72
N LEU A 157 8.10 -5.31 -4.46
CA LEU A 157 7.62 -6.39 -3.60
C LEU A 157 6.73 -5.77 -2.55
N LEU A 158 5.51 -6.27 -2.40
CA LEU A 158 4.56 -5.87 -1.36
C LEU A 158 4.23 -7.04 -0.45
N ALA A 159 4.06 -6.75 0.83
CA ALA A 159 3.36 -7.60 1.79
C ALA A 159 2.15 -6.82 2.31
N VAL A 160 0.98 -7.40 2.16
CA VAL A 160 -0.32 -6.77 2.44
C VAL A 160 -1.08 -7.60 3.46
N ASP A 161 -1.71 -6.96 4.41
CA ASP A 161 -2.64 -7.62 5.35
C ASP A 161 -3.87 -8.10 4.58
N THR A 162 -4.18 -9.39 4.68
CA THR A 162 -5.32 -10.00 3.96
C THR A 162 -6.68 -9.53 4.45
N GLU A 163 -6.76 -9.01 5.67
CA GLU A 163 -8.00 -8.50 6.26
C GLU A 163 -8.27 -7.06 5.83
N THR A 164 -7.30 -6.16 6.04
CA THR A 164 -7.47 -4.72 5.81
C THR A 164 -7.05 -4.26 4.42
N GLY A 165 -6.24 -5.03 3.71
CA GLY A 165 -5.60 -4.60 2.47
C GLY A 165 -4.48 -3.59 2.67
N GLN A 166 -4.13 -3.18 3.90
CA GLN A 166 -3.02 -2.27 4.16
C GLN A 166 -1.67 -2.90 3.85
N VAL A 167 -0.73 -2.08 3.41
CA VAL A 167 0.65 -2.51 3.17
C VAL A 167 1.39 -2.66 4.49
N ILE A 168 1.78 -3.88 4.85
CA ILE A 168 2.58 -4.16 6.05
C ILE A 168 4.00 -3.66 5.86
N THR A 169 4.62 -3.99 4.73
CA THR A 169 5.97 -3.54 4.34
C THR A 169 6.18 -3.70 2.84
N PHE A 170 7.21 -3.06 2.30
CA PHE A 170 7.52 -3.09 0.88
C PHE A 170 9.02 -3.02 0.59
N ALA A 171 9.41 -3.39 -0.64
CA ALA A 171 10.73 -3.14 -1.17
C ALA A 171 10.68 -2.85 -2.68
N LEU A 172 11.38 -1.82 -3.13
CA LEU A 172 11.64 -1.55 -4.55
C LEU A 172 13.07 -1.94 -4.88
N VAL A 173 13.23 -2.90 -5.79
CA VAL A 173 14.51 -3.48 -6.18
C VAL A 173 14.71 -3.44 -7.70
N ARG A 174 15.90 -3.81 -8.17
CA ARG A 174 16.17 -3.90 -9.61
C ARG A 174 15.30 -4.97 -10.28
N GLY A 175 14.79 -4.71 -11.50
CA GLY A 175 13.79 -5.52 -12.17
C GLY A 175 14.16 -7.00 -12.42
N LYS A 176 15.45 -7.36 -12.47
CA LYS A 176 15.90 -8.75 -12.66
C LYS A 176 15.98 -9.60 -11.39
N VAL A 177 15.74 -9.00 -10.21
CA VAL A 177 15.78 -9.75 -8.96
C VAL A 177 14.64 -10.78 -8.96
N ARG A 178 14.99 -12.05 -8.75
CA ARG A 178 14.01 -13.14 -8.72
C ARG A 178 13.25 -13.15 -7.41
N ASP A 179 11.94 -13.34 -7.45
CA ASP A 179 11.03 -13.33 -6.30
C ASP A 179 11.44 -14.36 -5.24
N GLN A 180 11.92 -15.52 -5.67
CA GLN A 180 12.43 -16.61 -4.83
C GLN A 180 13.56 -16.17 -3.86
N ARG A 181 14.33 -15.13 -4.20
CA ARG A 181 15.38 -14.59 -3.33
C ARG A 181 14.84 -13.64 -2.27
N LEU A 182 13.67 -13.08 -2.50
CA LEU A 182 13.09 -12.03 -1.66
C LEU A 182 12.22 -12.59 -0.54
N ILE A 183 11.56 -13.73 -0.75
CA ILE A 183 10.52 -14.24 0.15
C ILE A 183 11.01 -14.51 1.58
N ALA A 184 12.18 -15.13 1.74
CA ALA A 184 12.73 -15.42 3.07
C ALA A 184 13.18 -14.15 3.82
N LEU A 185 13.70 -13.14 3.11
CA LEU A 185 14.05 -11.84 3.69
C LEU A 185 12.78 -11.12 4.17
N LEU A 186 11.73 -11.15 3.35
CA LEU A 186 10.45 -10.58 3.68
C LEU A 186 9.82 -11.29 4.88
N ALA A 187 9.85 -12.63 4.92
CA ALA A 187 9.33 -13.42 6.03
C ALA A 187 10.02 -13.04 7.36
N ARG A 188 11.34 -12.88 7.37
CA ARG A 188 12.07 -12.40 8.54
C ARG A 188 11.64 -11.00 8.96
N ARG A 189 11.46 -10.09 7.98
CA ARG A 189 10.98 -8.73 8.25
C ARG A 189 9.59 -8.72 8.83
N LEU A 190 8.66 -9.48 8.26
CA LEU A 190 7.28 -9.62 8.76
C LEU A 190 7.27 -10.18 10.19
N ARG A 191 8.11 -11.19 10.48
CA ARG A 191 8.25 -11.73 11.83
C ARG A 191 8.80 -10.70 12.83
N GLN A 192 9.75 -9.87 12.43
CA GLN A 192 10.27 -8.77 13.26
C GLN A 192 9.20 -7.72 13.55
N LEU A 193 8.34 -7.40 12.55
CA LEU A 193 7.31 -6.38 12.67
C LEU A 193 6.10 -6.84 13.50
N LEU A 194 5.66 -8.07 13.30
CA LEU A 194 4.39 -8.59 13.81
C LEU A 194 4.56 -9.61 14.94
N GLY A 195 5.74 -10.21 15.10
CA GLY A 195 6.00 -11.18 16.15
C GLY A 195 4.99 -12.33 16.16
N LYS A 196 4.27 -12.50 17.29
CA LYS A 196 3.24 -13.51 17.49
C LYS A 196 1.93 -13.23 16.72
N GLN A 197 1.70 -12.00 16.29
CA GLN A 197 0.53 -11.64 15.47
C GLN A 197 0.64 -12.19 14.04
N LEU A 198 1.84 -12.49 13.52
CA LEU A 198 1.99 -13.08 12.20
C LEU A 198 1.47 -14.52 12.20
N ALA A 199 0.32 -14.76 11.58
CA ALA A 199 -0.24 -16.10 11.37
C ALA A 199 0.52 -16.86 10.27
N GLY A 200 0.90 -16.17 9.19
CA GLY A 200 1.65 -16.76 8.10
C GLY A 200 1.70 -15.89 6.84
N ILE A 201 2.21 -16.48 5.77
CA ILE A 201 2.38 -15.82 4.47
C ILE A 201 1.65 -16.62 3.38
N VAL A 202 0.96 -15.92 2.49
CA VAL A 202 0.43 -16.46 1.25
C VAL A 202 1.09 -15.77 0.05
N ALA A 203 1.58 -16.56 -0.94
CA ALA A 203 2.21 -16.01 -2.14
C ALA A 203 2.03 -16.94 -3.35
N ASP A 204 2.29 -16.43 -4.55
CA ASP A 204 2.15 -17.18 -5.79
C ASP A 204 3.28 -18.19 -6.03
N CYS A 205 3.20 -18.94 -7.13
CA CYS A 205 4.20 -19.95 -7.50
C CYS A 205 5.54 -19.34 -7.96
N GLY A 206 5.59 -18.05 -8.30
CA GLY A 206 6.81 -17.31 -8.65
C GLY A 206 7.82 -17.26 -7.51
N PHE A 207 7.35 -17.37 -6.27
CA PHE A 207 8.19 -17.42 -5.08
C PHE A 207 8.75 -18.81 -4.75
N THR A 208 8.32 -19.86 -5.46
CA THR A 208 8.57 -21.25 -5.08
C THR A 208 9.76 -21.85 -5.83
N SER A 209 10.74 -22.33 -5.08
CA SER A 209 11.86 -23.18 -5.51
C SER A 209 12.35 -24.00 -4.33
N LYS A 210 13.10 -25.08 -4.57
CA LYS A 210 13.68 -25.89 -3.49
C LYS A 210 14.45 -25.03 -2.49
N ARG A 211 15.29 -24.11 -2.97
CA ARG A 211 16.09 -23.20 -2.14
C ARG A 211 15.24 -22.20 -1.35
N SER A 212 14.20 -21.62 -1.98
CA SER A 212 13.33 -20.65 -1.30
C SER A 212 12.46 -21.29 -0.22
N LEU A 213 11.97 -22.52 -0.45
CA LEU A 213 11.22 -23.27 0.56
C LEU A 213 12.08 -23.60 1.78
N ALA A 214 13.30 -24.10 1.57
CA ALA A 214 14.23 -24.38 2.66
C ALA A 214 14.57 -23.10 3.45
N ALA A 215 14.83 -21.97 2.76
CA ALA A 215 15.11 -20.70 3.39
C ALA A 215 13.88 -20.13 4.15
N LEU A 216 12.68 -20.36 3.64
CA LEU A 216 11.45 -19.92 4.28
C LEU A 216 11.14 -20.75 5.53
N GLN A 217 11.33 -22.09 5.47
CA GLN A 217 11.21 -22.97 6.64
C GLN A 217 12.15 -22.55 7.78
N ALA A 218 13.39 -22.17 7.45
CA ALA A 218 14.37 -21.69 8.43
C ALA A 218 13.88 -20.42 9.18
N THR A 219 12.95 -19.66 8.61
CA THR A 219 12.35 -18.50 9.30
C THR A 219 11.33 -18.90 10.37
N LYS A 220 10.85 -20.15 10.37
CA LYS A 220 9.75 -20.65 11.21
C LYS A 220 8.42 -19.86 11.04
N VAL A 221 8.26 -19.12 9.96
CA VAL A 221 7.00 -18.45 9.60
C VAL A 221 6.13 -19.44 8.82
N PRO A 222 4.87 -19.70 9.22
CA PRO A 222 3.95 -20.52 8.45
C PRO A 222 3.71 -19.93 7.06
N PHE A 223 3.50 -20.79 6.06
CA PHE A 223 3.25 -20.32 4.70
C PHE A 223 2.34 -21.26 3.90
N ILE A 224 1.67 -20.68 2.91
CA ILE A 224 0.95 -21.35 1.84
C ILE A 224 1.38 -20.70 0.52
N LEU A 225 2.09 -21.43 -0.35
CA LEU A 225 2.58 -20.88 -1.62
C LEU A 225 2.00 -21.68 -2.79
N GLY A 226 1.78 -21.00 -3.91
CA GLY A 226 1.52 -21.67 -5.18
C GLY A 226 2.67 -22.61 -5.53
N PHE A 227 2.35 -23.74 -6.16
CA PHE A 227 3.33 -24.74 -6.57
C PHE A 227 3.16 -25.15 -8.03
N ALA A 228 4.24 -25.19 -8.79
CA ALA A 228 4.19 -25.51 -10.21
C ALA A 228 3.76 -26.96 -10.46
N ARG A 229 2.91 -27.17 -11.46
CA ARG A 229 2.44 -28.50 -11.90
C ARG A 229 3.52 -29.22 -12.72
N SER A 230 4.60 -29.64 -12.08
CA SER A 230 5.65 -30.46 -12.68
C SER A 230 5.14 -31.88 -13.04
N ALA A 231 5.89 -32.65 -13.81
CA ALA A 231 5.51 -34.01 -14.19
C ALA A 231 5.15 -34.91 -13.00
N PRO A 232 5.89 -34.93 -11.87
CA PRO A 232 5.48 -35.68 -10.68
C PRO A 232 4.14 -35.26 -10.11
N ILE A 233 3.86 -33.96 -10.12
CA ILE A 233 2.58 -33.41 -9.63
C ILE A 233 1.43 -33.78 -10.55
N LYS A 234 1.63 -33.70 -11.86
CA LYS A 234 0.62 -34.14 -12.85
C LYS A 234 0.26 -35.63 -12.68
N ARG A 235 1.26 -36.51 -12.42
CA ARG A 235 1.02 -37.92 -12.10
C ARG A 235 0.18 -38.11 -10.85
N ARG A 236 0.45 -37.36 -9.76
CA ARG A 236 -0.36 -37.41 -8.52
C ARG A 236 -1.80 -36.94 -8.77
N LEU A 237 -1.99 -35.90 -9.56
CA LEU A 237 -3.34 -35.40 -9.92
C LEU A 237 -4.09 -36.48 -10.76
N ALA A 238 -3.41 -37.15 -11.66
CA ALA A 238 -3.99 -38.26 -12.47
C ALA A 238 -4.32 -39.51 -11.64
N ALA A 239 -3.63 -39.74 -10.53
CA ALA A 239 -3.86 -40.86 -9.63
C ALA A 239 -4.98 -40.63 -8.59
N LEU A 240 -5.62 -39.47 -8.59
CA LEU A 240 -6.76 -39.17 -7.69
C LEU A 240 -7.94 -40.10 -8.02
N SER A 241 -8.67 -40.51 -6.95
CA SER A 241 -9.90 -41.28 -7.10
C SER A 241 -10.99 -40.52 -7.86
N PRO A 242 -11.98 -41.19 -8.47
CA PRO A 242 -13.11 -40.52 -9.13
C PRO A 242 -13.86 -39.55 -8.21
N GLN A 243 -14.00 -39.92 -6.93
CA GLN A 243 -14.62 -39.05 -5.92
C GLN A 243 -13.81 -37.76 -5.67
N GLN A 244 -12.49 -37.88 -5.51
CA GLN A 244 -11.60 -36.73 -5.33
C GLN A 244 -11.59 -35.81 -6.56
N ARG A 245 -11.62 -36.39 -7.77
CA ARG A 245 -11.70 -35.57 -9.00
C ARG A 245 -13.02 -34.82 -9.10
N ARG A 246 -14.15 -35.49 -8.81
CA ARG A 246 -15.47 -34.79 -8.73
C ARG A 246 -15.46 -33.64 -7.71
N TRP A 247 -14.85 -33.88 -6.53
CA TRP A 247 -14.71 -32.85 -5.50
C TRP A 247 -13.89 -31.64 -5.98
N LEU A 248 -12.75 -31.89 -6.66
CA LEU A 248 -11.97 -30.80 -7.28
C LEU A 248 -12.75 -30.05 -8.36
N THR A 249 -13.50 -30.77 -9.21
CA THR A 249 -14.34 -30.13 -10.25
C THR A 249 -15.41 -29.23 -9.63
N ALA A 250 -15.92 -29.58 -8.45
CA ALA A 250 -16.84 -28.78 -7.66
C ALA A 250 -16.17 -27.62 -6.89
N GLY A 251 -14.89 -27.32 -7.14
CA GLY A 251 -14.14 -26.25 -6.46
C GLY A 251 -13.59 -26.63 -5.08
N GLY A 252 -13.66 -27.92 -4.71
CA GLY A 252 -13.11 -28.45 -3.46
C GLY A 252 -11.59 -28.50 -3.43
N ALA A 253 -11.05 -28.92 -2.30
CA ALA A 253 -9.62 -29.04 -2.08
C ALA A 253 -9.24 -30.48 -1.64
N VAL A 254 -8.15 -31.02 -2.18
CA VAL A 254 -7.68 -32.39 -1.94
C VAL A 254 -6.19 -32.37 -1.58
N GLN A 255 -5.80 -33.18 -0.58
CA GLN A 255 -4.40 -33.37 -0.23
C GLN A 255 -3.70 -34.27 -1.27
N LEU A 256 -2.49 -33.87 -1.72
CA LEU A 256 -1.67 -34.61 -2.69
C LEU A 256 -0.45 -35.32 -2.04
N GLY A 257 -0.38 -35.36 -0.69
CA GLY A 257 0.76 -35.91 0.05
C GLY A 257 1.86 -34.89 0.32
N SER A 258 3.09 -35.36 0.53
CA SER A 258 4.26 -34.51 0.83
C SER A 258 4.84 -33.84 -0.42
N CYS A 259 5.56 -32.73 -0.22
CA CYS A 259 6.26 -32.05 -1.29
C CYS A 259 7.46 -32.87 -1.78
N PRO A 260 7.68 -32.99 -3.10
CA PRO A 260 8.81 -33.76 -3.66
C PRO A 260 10.19 -33.20 -3.27
N TRP A 261 10.24 -31.94 -2.84
CA TRP A 261 11.50 -31.28 -2.50
C TRP A 261 11.78 -31.28 -1.00
N ASP A 262 10.77 -31.57 -0.15
CA ASP A 262 10.90 -31.63 1.30
C ASP A 262 9.66 -32.32 1.91
N GLU A 263 9.83 -33.49 2.50
CA GLU A 263 8.76 -34.32 3.08
C GLU A 263 8.04 -33.66 4.25
N ARG A 264 8.66 -32.70 4.91
CA ARG A 264 8.06 -31.92 5.99
C ARG A 264 6.97 -30.97 5.51
N LEU A 265 6.91 -30.71 4.21
CA LEU A 265 5.93 -29.85 3.54
C LEU A 265 4.83 -30.68 2.91
N ARG A 266 3.61 -30.18 2.99
CA ARG A 266 2.42 -30.81 2.40
C ARG A 266 2.04 -30.13 1.10
N LEU A 267 1.52 -30.92 0.18
CA LEU A 267 0.90 -30.44 -1.05
C LEU A 267 -0.61 -30.66 -1.00
N PHE A 268 -1.35 -29.72 -1.56
CA PHE A 268 -2.77 -29.88 -1.82
C PHE A 268 -3.15 -29.27 -3.16
N ALA A 269 -4.21 -29.80 -3.77
CA ALA A 269 -4.82 -29.26 -4.98
C ALA A 269 -6.12 -28.54 -4.64
N LEU A 270 -6.40 -27.46 -5.34
CA LEU A 270 -7.64 -26.71 -5.28
C LEU A 270 -8.29 -26.71 -6.64
N GLY A 271 -9.55 -27.07 -6.70
CA GLY A 271 -10.34 -27.04 -7.92
C GLY A 271 -10.62 -25.63 -8.43
N ALA A 272 -11.03 -25.51 -9.68
CA ALA A 272 -11.43 -24.27 -10.30
C ALA A 272 -12.66 -23.66 -9.60
N ARG A 273 -12.76 -22.34 -9.61
CA ARG A 273 -13.95 -21.63 -9.06
C ARG A 273 -15.17 -21.74 -9.97
N SER A 274 -14.93 -21.99 -11.26
CA SER A 274 -15.96 -22.12 -12.27
C SER A 274 -15.65 -23.33 -13.16
N PRO A 275 -16.64 -24.09 -13.59
CA PRO A 275 -16.48 -25.18 -14.57
C PRO A 275 -15.85 -24.72 -15.89
N THR A 276 -16.00 -23.44 -16.22
CA THR A 276 -15.43 -22.83 -17.44
C THR A 276 -13.94 -22.47 -17.30
N ASP A 277 -13.38 -22.46 -16.08
CA ASP A 277 -11.96 -22.15 -15.88
C ASP A 277 -11.08 -23.37 -16.17
N LYS A 278 -10.60 -23.44 -17.40
CA LYS A 278 -9.73 -24.52 -17.92
C LYS A 278 -8.31 -24.55 -17.31
N ARG A 279 -7.95 -23.56 -16.45
CA ARG A 279 -6.59 -23.46 -15.88
C ARG A 279 -6.37 -24.32 -14.63
N GLY A 280 -7.43 -24.77 -13.96
CA GLY A 280 -7.37 -25.58 -12.74
C GLY A 280 -6.93 -27.04 -13.00
N PRO A 281 -6.76 -27.87 -11.96
CA PRO A 281 -6.64 -27.47 -10.55
C PRO A 281 -5.31 -26.78 -10.24
N TRP A 282 -5.31 -25.86 -9.28
CA TRP A 282 -4.07 -25.24 -8.77
C TRP A 282 -3.47 -26.09 -7.66
N VAL A 283 -2.14 -26.09 -7.57
CA VAL A 283 -1.41 -26.84 -6.54
C VAL A 283 -0.68 -25.87 -5.62
N TYR A 284 -0.69 -26.21 -4.35
CA TYR A 284 -0.09 -25.40 -3.29
C TYR A 284 0.79 -26.24 -2.38
N VAL A 285 1.80 -25.60 -1.82
CA VAL A 285 2.69 -26.16 -0.80
C VAL A 285 2.54 -25.37 0.50
N THR A 286 2.54 -26.09 1.63
CA THR A 286 2.41 -25.47 2.95
C THR A 286 3.31 -26.12 3.99
N SER A 287 3.74 -25.33 4.98
CA SER A 287 4.41 -25.80 6.20
C SER A 287 3.45 -26.19 7.33
N LEU A 288 2.14 -25.93 7.18
CA LEU A 288 1.13 -26.24 8.18
C LEU A 288 0.77 -27.74 8.14
N ARG A 289 0.98 -28.44 9.24
CA ARG A 289 0.79 -29.90 9.30
C ARG A 289 -0.65 -30.31 9.56
N SER A 290 -1.36 -29.61 10.44
CA SER A 290 -2.69 -29.97 10.95
C SER A 290 -3.86 -29.34 10.20
N ALA A 291 -3.61 -28.31 9.37
CA ALA A 291 -4.69 -27.59 8.67
C ALA A 291 -5.32 -28.45 7.57
N GLY A 292 -6.66 -28.48 7.52
CA GLY A 292 -7.41 -29.18 6.47
C GLY A 292 -7.27 -28.51 5.08
N PRO A 293 -7.37 -29.28 3.98
CA PRO A 293 -7.20 -28.74 2.61
C PRO A 293 -8.16 -27.59 2.29
N GLN A 294 -9.42 -27.67 2.75
CA GLN A 294 -10.42 -26.65 2.48
C GLN A 294 -10.07 -25.32 3.15
N TRP A 295 -9.65 -25.36 4.42
CA TRP A 295 -9.22 -24.16 5.14
C TRP A 295 -7.96 -23.55 4.49
N LEU A 296 -6.98 -24.38 4.09
CA LEU A 296 -5.79 -23.91 3.38
C LEU A 296 -6.15 -23.22 2.06
N ALA A 297 -7.11 -23.75 1.33
CA ALA A 297 -7.60 -23.18 0.09
C ALA A 297 -8.28 -21.82 0.31
N GLN A 298 -9.13 -21.73 1.33
CA GLN A 298 -9.79 -20.46 1.71
C GLN A 298 -8.77 -19.39 2.12
N THR A 299 -7.80 -19.76 2.96
CA THR A 299 -6.71 -18.86 3.40
C THR A 299 -5.86 -18.42 2.19
N TYR A 300 -5.49 -19.34 1.29
CA TYR A 300 -4.74 -18.98 0.09
C TYR A 300 -5.50 -18.02 -0.82
N ARG A 301 -6.80 -18.17 -0.96
CA ARG A 301 -7.64 -17.27 -1.78
C ARG A 301 -7.53 -15.81 -1.34
N GLN A 302 -7.21 -15.54 -0.07
CA GLN A 302 -7.00 -14.18 0.42
C GLN A 302 -5.77 -13.49 -0.20
N ARG A 303 -4.90 -14.23 -0.92
CA ARG A 303 -3.76 -13.65 -1.67
C ARG A 303 -4.20 -12.57 -2.66
N TRP A 304 -5.41 -12.67 -3.21
CA TRP A 304 -5.95 -11.68 -4.13
C TRP A 304 -5.98 -10.26 -3.55
N ARG A 305 -5.99 -10.12 -2.22
CA ARG A 305 -5.88 -8.81 -1.54
C ARG A 305 -4.60 -8.06 -1.90
N CYS A 306 -3.50 -8.77 -2.15
CA CYS A 306 -2.27 -8.12 -2.61
C CYS A 306 -2.38 -7.62 -4.05
N GLU A 307 -3.01 -8.40 -4.93
CA GLU A 307 -3.29 -7.99 -6.32
C GLU A 307 -4.21 -6.75 -6.32
N GLN A 308 -5.27 -6.79 -5.53
CA GLN A 308 -6.17 -5.65 -5.35
C GLN A 308 -5.44 -4.42 -4.81
N ALA A 309 -4.58 -4.57 -3.79
CA ALA A 309 -3.82 -3.45 -3.25
C ALA A 309 -2.85 -2.84 -4.28
N ILE A 310 -2.25 -3.65 -5.14
CA ILE A 310 -1.44 -3.18 -6.27
C ILE A 310 -2.31 -2.38 -7.25
N GLU A 311 -3.45 -2.94 -7.67
CA GLU A 311 -4.38 -2.31 -8.61
C GLU A 311 -4.94 -0.98 -8.08
N GLU A 312 -5.39 -0.96 -6.83
CA GLU A 312 -5.85 0.26 -6.16
C GLU A 312 -4.74 1.33 -6.06
N THR A 313 -3.50 0.91 -5.81
CA THR A 313 -2.37 1.85 -5.76
C THR A 313 -1.99 2.34 -7.16
N LEU A 314 -2.12 1.49 -8.18
CA LEU A 314 -1.95 1.88 -9.58
C LEU A 314 -2.95 2.95 -9.99
N ASN A 315 -4.23 2.71 -9.72
CA ASN A 315 -5.34 3.56 -10.16
C ASN A 315 -5.58 4.78 -9.26
N GLY A 316 -5.29 4.64 -7.96
CA GLY A 316 -5.57 5.68 -6.97
C GLY A 316 -4.38 6.53 -6.56
N HIS A 317 -3.15 6.03 -6.70
CA HIS A 317 -1.93 6.67 -6.20
C HIS A 317 -0.78 6.68 -7.22
N ASP A 318 -1.06 6.47 -8.50
CA ASP A 318 -0.10 6.59 -9.62
C ASP A 318 1.16 5.70 -9.47
N LEU A 319 0.98 4.44 -9.04
CA LEU A 319 2.07 3.52 -8.67
C LEU A 319 3.10 3.30 -9.81
N ASP A 320 2.67 3.23 -11.06
CA ASP A 320 3.53 2.91 -12.21
C ASP A 320 4.36 4.10 -12.72
N HIS A 321 4.21 5.28 -12.13
CA HIS A 321 4.98 6.44 -12.53
C HIS A 321 6.29 6.57 -11.76
N LEU A 322 7.39 6.34 -12.48
CA LEU A 322 8.73 6.61 -11.99
C LEU A 322 9.00 8.12 -12.03
N VAL A 323 9.38 8.68 -10.87
CA VAL A 323 9.70 10.11 -10.73
C VAL A 323 11.14 10.42 -11.09
N SER A 324 12.00 9.44 -11.25
CA SER A 324 13.43 9.63 -11.49
C SER A 324 14.05 8.43 -12.22
N TYR A 325 15.20 8.68 -12.84
CA TYR A 325 16.08 7.63 -13.35
C TYR A 325 16.79 6.85 -12.23
N ARG A 326 16.94 7.44 -11.05
CA ARG A 326 17.66 6.84 -9.90
C ARG A 326 16.70 6.05 -9.03
N LEU A 327 17.20 4.95 -8.45
CA LEU A 327 16.38 4.06 -7.60
C LEU A 327 15.94 4.74 -6.30
N HIS A 328 16.81 5.54 -5.68
CA HIS A 328 16.52 6.16 -4.38
C HIS A 328 15.31 7.11 -4.43
N PRO A 329 15.23 8.11 -5.33
CA PRO A 329 14.04 8.97 -5.44
C PRO A 329 12.74 8.18 -5.70
N ASN A 330 12.81 7.11 -6.51
CA ASN A 330 11.64 6.26 -6.74
C ASN A 330 11.20 5.48 -5.49
N ARG A 331 12.16 5.04 -4.66
CA ARG A 331 11.84 4.41 -3.35
C ARG A 331 11.15 5.40 -2.42
N VAL A 332 11.60 6.65 -2.41
CA VAL A 332 11.02 7.73 -1.59
C VAL A 332 9.59 8.05 -2.06
N ALA A 333 9.41 8.33 -3.36
CA ALA A 333 8.08 8.62 -3.91
C ALA A 333 7.09 7.46 -3.68
N LEU A 334 7.55 6.22 -3.90
CA LEU A 334 6.75 5.03 -3.59
C LEU A 334 6.40 4.96 -2.11
N GLY A 335 7.33 5.28 -1.22
CA GLY A 335 7.09 5.32 0.22
C GLY A 335 5.95 6.26 0.58
N PHE A 336 5.90 7.47 0.00
CA PHE A 336 4.80 8.42 0.21
C PHE A 336 3.46 7.90 -0.33
N ARG A 337 3.44 7.29 -1.51
CA ARG A 337 2.21 6.72 -2.09
C ARG A 337 1.63 5.61 -1.22
N LEU A 338 2.47 4.70 -0.74
CA LEU A 338 2.06 3.61 0.14
C LEU A 338 1.69 4.10 1.54
N LEU A 339 2.37 5.13 2.04
CA LEU A 339 2.00 5.79 3.30
C LEU A 339 0.64 6.46 3.18
N ALA A 340 0.41 7.22 2.11
CA ALA A 340 -0.88 7.87 1.84
C ALA A 340 -2.03 6.85 1.79
N ARG A 341 -1.80 5.70 1.13
CA ARG A 341 -2.76 4.60 1.10
C ARG A 341 -3.04 4.03 2.49
N ASN A 342 -2.00 3.74 3.27
CA ASN A 342 -2.17 3.19 4.62
C ASN A 342 -2.89 4.17 5.56
N LEU A 343 -2.58 5.46 5.48
CA LEU A 343 -3.27 6.50 6.25
C LEU A 343 -4.75 6.61 5.85
N ALA A 344 -5.05 6.55 4.55
CA ALA A 344 -6.41 6.57 4.05
C ALA A 344 -7.25 5.38 4.57
N ILE A 345 -6.68 4.17 4.54
CA ILE A 345 -7.35 2.98 5.10
C ILE A 345 -7.44 3.08 6.63
N GLY A 346 -6.38 3.55 7.28
CA GLY A 346 -6.36 3.70 8.73
C GLY A 346 -7.42 4.67 9.25
N LEU A 347 -7.63 5.79 8.55
CA LEU A 347 -8.70 6.73 8.88
C LEU A 347 -10.07 6.06 8.76
N GLN A 348 -10.33 5.31 7.69
CA GLN A 348 -11.60 4.61 7.50
C GLN A 348 -11.85 3.53 8.58
N ILE A 349 -10.80 2.79 8.98
CA ILE A 349 -10.89 1.83 10.08
C ILE A 349 -11.27 2.54 11.38
N ALA A 350 -10.67 3.70 11.65
CA ALA A 350 -10.97 4.50 12.84
C ALA A 350 -12.40 5.06 12.83
N GLU A 351 -12.93 5.43 11.66
CA GLU A 351 -14.30 5.97 11.51
C GLU A 351 -15.41 4.92 11.66
N VAL A 352 -15.11 3.66 11.38
CA VAL A 352 -16.11 2.57 11.42
C VAL A 352 -15.86 1.61 12.59
N ASP A 353 -15.27 2.08 13.68
CA ASP A 353 -14.96 1.28 14.88
C ASP A 353 -14.20 -0.02 14.58
N GLY A 354 -13.27 0.05 13.64
CA GLY A 354 -12.42 -1.07 13.28
C GLY A 354 -13.06 -2.13 12.38
N ARG A 355 -14.10 -1.83 11.65
CA ARG A 355 -14.74 -2.74 10.68
C ARG A 355 -14.08 -2.65 9.29
N PRO A 356 -13.18 -3.56 8.92
CA PRO A 356 -12.40 -3.47 7.69
C PRO A 356 -13.20 -3.75 6.41
N ASP A 357 -14.37 -4.38 6.51
CA ASP A 357 -15.26 -4.70 5.40
C ASP A 357 -15.94 -3.49 4.76
N VAL A 358 -15.92 -2.33 5.44
CA VAL A 358 -16.50 -1.06 4.97
C VAL A 358 -15.46 -0.16 4.28
N ILE A 359 -14.23 -0.62 4.07
CA ILE A 359 -13.17 0.18 3.44
C ILE A 359 -13.52 0.53 2.00
N ARG A 360 -13.55 1.85 1.72
CA ARG A 360 -13.86 2.40 0.39
C ARG A 360 -12.66 2.31 -0.55
N GLU A 361 -12.93 2.17 -1.83
CA GLU A 361 -11.91 2.32 -2.86
C GLU A 361 -11.29 3.73 -2.88
N PRO A 362 -10.04 3.90 -3.39
CA PRO A 362 -9.34 5.17 -3.37
C PRO A 362 -10.09 6.35 -3.99
N ARG A 363 -10.89 6.12 -5.03
CA ARG A 363 -11.70 7.19 -5.66
C ARG A 363 -12.84 7.65 -4.75
N ALA A 364 -13.58 6.69 -4.18
CA ALA A 364 -14.66 7.00 -3.24
C ALA A 364 -14.13 7.61 -1.94
N PHE A 365 -12.96 7.16 -1.47
CA PHE A 365 -12.26 7.78 -0.35
C PHE A 365 -11.89 9.23 -0.65
N ARG A 366 -11.32 9.50 -1.82
CA ARG A 366 -10.94 10.86 -2.23
C ARG A 366 -12.14 11.80 -2.22
N ALA A 367 -13.25 11.41 -2.82
CA ALA A 367 -14.47 12.21 -2.85
C ALA A 367 -15.01 12.54 -1.45
N ALA A 368 -14.80 11.65 -0.46
CA ALA A 368 -15.30 11.83 0.89
C ALA A 368 -14.34 12.59 1.83
N HIS A 369 -12.99 12.45 1.63
CA HIS A 369 -12.00 12.86 2.63
C HIS A 369 -10.87 13.75 2.08
N VAL A 370 -10.85 14.04 0.79
CA VAL A 370 -9.84 14.90 0.16
C VAL A 370 -10.50 16.01 -0.63
N ASP A 371 -11.34 15.63 -1.61
CA ASP A 371 -12.04 16.57 -2.49
C ASP A 371 -13.33 17.05 -1.79
N GLY A 372 -13.52 18.35 -1.75
CA GLY A 372 -14.73 18.93 -1.19
C GLY A 372 -14.79 20.40 -1.57
N LEU A 373 -15.89 20.79 -2.22
CA LEU A 373 -16.10 22.19 -2.62
C LEU A 373 -16.50 23.04 -1.42
N GLY A 374 -15.99 24.26 -1.37
CA GLY A 374 -16.30 25.21 -0.34
C GLY A 374 -15.48 26.49 -0.44
N SER A 375 -15.38 27.19 0.66
CA SER A 375 -14.51 28.35 0.82
C SER A 375 -13.76 28.30 2.13
N PHE A 376 -12.73 29.12 2.27
CA PHE A 376 -12.00 29.27 3.52
C PHE A 376 -11.66 30.72 3.83
N ILE A 377 -11.47 30.99 5.12
CA ILE A 377 -11.02 32.28 5.64
C ILE A 377 -9.88 31.99 6.63
N LEU A 378 -8.75 32.69 6.49
CA LEU A 378 -7.68 32.71 7.50
C LEU A 378 -7.69 34.07 8.22
N HIS A 379 -8.06 34.10 9.50
CA HIS A 379 -8.12 35.28 10.29
C HIS A 379 -7.74 35.03 11.76
N GLY A 380 -6.91 35.88 12.35
CA GLY A 380 -6.55 35.80 13.77
C GLY A 380 -5.95 34.44 14.19
N GLY A 381 -5.22 33.76 13.32
CA GLY A 381 -4.65 32.41 13.60
C GLY A 381 -5.67 31.27 13.53
N VAL A 382 -6.89 31.54 13.07
CA VAL A 382 -7.91 30.51 12.83
C VAL A 382 -8.15 30.37 11.32
N LEU A 383 -8.04 29.16 10.83
CA LEU A 383 -8.41 28.77 9.47
C LEU A 383 -9.83 28.19 9.51
N THR A 384 -10.81 28.98 9.06
CA THR A 384 -12.22 28.56 8.99
C THR A 384 -12.52 28.04 7.60
N LEU A 385 -13.07 26.84 7.52
CA LEU A 385 -13.50 26.16 6.28
C LEU A 385 -15.03 26.10 6.25
N ASN A 386 -15.61 26.50 5.13
CA ASN A 386 -17.05 26.50 4.89
C ASN A 386 -17.37 25.55 3.74
N PRO A 387 -17.65 24.25 3.99
CA PRO A 387 -18.02 23.30 2.93
C PRO A 387 -19.39 23.64 2.34
N LEU A 388 -19.59 23.37 1.05
CA LEU A 388 -20.91 23.49 0.41
C LEU A 388 -21.91 22.44 0.92
N SER A 389 -21.41 21.31 1.41
CA SER A 389 -22.24 20.26 2.03
C SER A 389 -21.73 20.03 3.45
N PRO A 390 -22.27 20.74 4.44
CA PRO A 390 -21.79 20.68 5.81
C PRO A 390 -22.13 19.33 6.49
N ASN A 391 -21.16 18.80 7.24
CA ASN A 391 -21.33 17.56 8.02
C ASN A 391 -21.26 17.81 9.54
N GLY A 392 -21.65 19.00 9.97
CA GLY A 392 -21.52 19.46 11.35
C GLY A 392 -20.18 20.16 11.63
N GLU A 393 -20.15 20.99 12.70
CA GLU A 393 -18.94 21.71 13.08
C GLU A 393 -17.85 20.75 13.55
N GLN A 394 -16.65 20.87 13.00
CA GLN A 394 -15.49 20.09 13.38
C GLN A 394 -14.29 21.01 13.64
N ARG A 395 -13.44 20.65 14.60
CA ARG A 395 -12.21 21.38 14.92
C ARG A 395 -11.02 20.46 14.88
N TYR A 396 -9.95 20.90 14.23
CA TYR A 396 -8.70 20.18 14.12
C TYR A 396 -7.54 21.05 14.59
N GLN A 397 -6.59 20.41 15.26
CA GLN A 397 -5.30 21.03 15.56
C GLN A 397 -4.25 20.49 14.59
N LEU A 398 -3.58 21.38 13.89
CA LEU A 398 -2.47 21.09 13.02
C LEU A 398 -1.23 21.83 13.53
N PRO A 399 -0.45 21.26 14.46
CA PRO A 399 0.60 21.96 15.21
C PRO A 399 1.63 22.67 14.33
N TRP A 400 1.92 22.09 13.18
CA TRP A 400 2.91 22.65 12.23
C TRP A 400 2.42 23.91 11.50
N THR A 401 1.12 24.22 11.51
CA THR A 401 0.59 25.41 10.84
C THR A 401 0.60 26.63 11.74
N GLY A 402 0.61 26.44 13.05
CA GLY A 402 0.35 27.47 14.04
C GLY A 402 -1.11 27.94 14.06
N HIS A 403 -2.02 27.26 13.34
CA HIS A 403 -3.43 27.62 13.23
C HIS A 403 -4.35 26.57 13.84
N VAL A 404 -5.47 27.01 14.39
CA VAL A 404 -6.62 26.16 14.69
C VAL A 404 -7.48 26.07 13.42
N VAL A 405 -7.76 24.85 12.96
CA VAL A 405 -8.62 24.61 11.79
C VAL A 405 -10.03 24.32 12.28
N ARG A 406 -10.99 25.13 11.85
CA ARG A 406 -12.42 25.00 12.13
C ARG A 406 -13.15 24.71 10.82
N VAL A 407 -13.92 23.65 10.78
CA VAL A 407 -14.84 23.36 9.67
C VAL A 407 -16.22 23.77 10.14
N ALA A 408 -16.85 24.71 9.47
CA ALA A 408 -18.20 25.17 9.81
C ALA A 408 -19.24 24.09 9.53
N ALA A 409 -20.33 24.15 10.31
CA ALA A 409 -21.46 23.23 10.16
C ALA A 409 -22.25 23.51 8.88
#